data_adcb10cf985eb0ba33ea088c2f9001ad
#
_entry.id   adcb10cf985eb0ba33ea088c2f9001ad
#
_cell.length_a   1.000
_cell.length_b   1.000
_cell.length_c   1.000
_cell.angle_alpha   90.00
_cell.angle_beta   90.00
_cell.angle_gamma   90.00
#
_symmetry.space_group_name_H-M   'P 1'
#
loop_
_entity.id
_entity.type
_entity.pdbx_description
1 polymer ?
#
loop_
_entity_poly.entity_id
_entity_poly.type
_entity_poly.pdbx_seq_one_letter_code
_entity_poly.pdbx_strand_id
1 'polypeptide(L)'
;CLSRGLGDVYKRQHCYLYGRLPATKGLEKLPSIGFIAHMDTVSDYCNGDINPVVTPDYDGGDLLLGNSGLILSPDTFPHLASLKGRTLITSDGTTILGADDKAGIAEILTMIEYITANNIEHPAICVAFTPDEEIGMGTEHFDVERFGADYAYTVDGDTEGEIQYENFNAAKAEYVVKGFNVHPGSSKDTMINASLVAMEINNCLPAMEIPRETENYEGFYHLIS
;
A
#
# COMPACT_ATOMS: atom_id res chain seq x y z
N CYS A 1 9.46 -5.22 -21.29
CA CYS A 1 8.65 -6.38 -20.88
C CYS A 1 7.15 -6.14 -20.92
N LEU A 2 6.65 -4.93 -20.63
CA LEU A 2 5.22 -4.62 -20.63
C LEU A 2 4.54 -4.70 -22.02
N SER A 3 5.31 -4.71 -23.11
CA SER A 3 4.76 -4.82 -24.47
C SER A 3 4.41 -6.24 -24.91
N ARG A 4 4.71 -7.27 -24.11
CA ARG A 4 4.34 -8.66 -24.42
C ARG A 4 2.94 -8.94 -23.88
N GLY A 5 1.93 -8.85 -24.74
CA GLY A 5 0.54 -9.19 -24.43
C GLY A 5 -0.40 -7.97 -24.29
N LEU A 6 0.06 -6.83 -23.85
CA LEU A 6 -0.72 -5.59 -23.86
C LEU A 6 -0.66 -4.92 -25.24
N GLY A 7 -1.80 -4.67 -25.87
CA GLY A 7 -1.90 -4.08 -27.18
C GLY A 7 -1.38 -2.64 -27.24
N ASP A 8 -1.76 -1.83 -26.27
CA ASP A 8 -1.36 -0.44 -26.13
C ASP A 8 -0.81 -0.17 -24.73
N VAL A 9 0.42 0.34 -24.65
CA VAL A 9 1.07 0.75 -23.41
C VAL A 9 1.49 2.21 -23.51
N TYR A 10 1.04 3.03 -22.59
CA TYR A 10 1.33 4.46 -22.55
C TYR A 10 1.98 4.85 -21.24
N LYS A 11 3.17 5.45 -21.32
CA LYS A 11 3.81 6.14 -20.19
C LYS A 11 3.47 7.62 -20.25
N ARG A 12 2.92 8.17 -19.15
CA ARG A 12 2.58 9.58 -19.05
C ARG A 12 3.57 10.37 -18.21
N GLN A 13 3.51 11.68 -18.37
CA GLN A 13 3.98 12.66 -17.39
C GLN A 13 3.43 12.27 -16.03
N HIS A 14 4.16 12.45 -14.95
CA HIS A 14 3.83 11.99 -13.60
C HIS A 14 3.89 10.47 -13.37
N CYS A 15 4.62 9.72 -14.23
CA CYS A 15 4.93 8.30 -14.02
C CYS A 15 3.74 7.32 -14.00
N TYR A 16 2.54 7.70 -14.38
CA TYR A 16 1.45 6.74 -14.57
C TYR A 16 1.66 5.91 -15.83
N LEU A 17 1.42 4.63 -15.71
CA LEU A 17 1.47 3.70 -16.84
C LEU A 17 0.09 3.09 -17.07
N TYR A 18 -0.39 3.16 -18.30
CA TYR A 18 -1.67 2.55 -18.69
C TYR A 18 -1.43 1.51 -19.78
N GLY A 19 -2.15 0.40 -19.69
CA GLY A 19 -2.13 -0.67 -20.68
C GLY A 19 -3.53 -1.20 -20.95
N ARG A 20 -3.74 -1.72 -22.16
CA ARG A 20 -5.03 -2.33 -22.52
C ARG A 20 -4.78 -3.61 -23.32
N LEU A 21 -5.44 -4.69 -22.90
CA LEU A 21 -5.60 -5.92 -23.65
C LEU A 21 -6.99 -5.89 -24.32
N PRO A 22 -7.07 -5.86 -25.66
CA PRO A 22 -8.35 -5.85 -26.37
C PRO A 22 -9.17 -7.09 -26.03
N ALA A 23 -10.49 -6.96 -26.04
CA ALA A 23 -11.40 -8.10 -25.85
C ALA A 23 -11.18 -9.19 -26.90
N THR A 24 -11.40 -10.43 -26.53
CA THR A 24 -11.50 -11.54 -27.48
C THR A 24 -12.63 -11.28 -28.46
N LYS A 25 -12.43 -11.65 -29.71
CA LYS A 25 -13.42 -11.46 -30.80
C LYS A 25 -14.78 -12.00 -30.40
N GLY A 26 -15.79 -11.11 -30.44
CA GLY A 26 -17.17 -11.40 -30.05
C GLY A 26 -17.54 -10.99 -28.62
N LEU A 27 -16.55 -10.62 -27.79
CA LEU A 27 -16.75 -10.16 -26.43
C LEU A 27 -16.55 -8.64 -26.24
N GLU A 28 -16.45 -7.89 -27.32
CA GLU A 28 -16.15 -6.45 -27.33
C GLU A 28 -17.24 -5.60 -26.67
N LYS A 29 -18.46 -6.17 -26.52
CA LYS A 29 -19.61 -5.50 -25.89
C LYS A 29 -19.74 -5.80 -24.40
N LEU A 30 -18.94 -6.71 -23.87
CA LEU A 30 -18.93 -6.96 -22.44
C LEU A 30 -18.25 -5.78 -21.71
N PRO A 31 -18.70 -5.49 -20.48
CA PRO A 31 -18.04 -4.48 -19.67
C PRO A 31 -16.53 -4.78 -19.52
N SER A 32 -15.72 -3.74 -19.67
CA SER A 32 -14.28 -3.84 -19.48
C SER A 32 -13.93 -3.88 -17.98
N ILE A 33 -12.91 -4.66 -17.65
CA ILE A 33 -12.42 -4.77 -16.28
C ILE A 33 -11.03 -4.14 -16.18
N GLY A 34 -10.79 -3.39 -15.11
CA GLY A 34 -9.54 -2.76 -14.80
C GLY A 34 -8.82 -3.42 -13.63
N PHE A 35 -7.49 -3.38 -13.68
CA PHE A 35 -6.62 -3.77 -12.57
C PHE A 35 -5.58 -2.67 -12.33
N ILE A 36 -5.41 -2.31 -11.06
CA ILE A 36 -4.54 -1.21 -10.64
C ILE A 36 -3.60 -1.75 -9.56
N ALA A 37 -2.33 -1.33 -9.61
CA ALA A 37 -1.33 -1.58 -8.59
C ALA A 37 -0.38 -0.38 -8.51
N HIS A 38 0.25 -0.12 -7.36
CA HIS A 38 1.19 0.98 -7.26
C HIS A 38 2.65 0.54 -7.40
N MET A 39 3.50 1.48 -7.81
CA MET A 39 4.90 1.21 -8.12
C MET A 39 5.87 1.70 -7.04
N ASP A 40 5.45 2.69 -6.27
CA ASP A 40 6.24 3.25 -5.18
C ASP A 40 6.25 2.33 -3.95
N THR A 41 7.09 2.66 -3.02
CA THR A 41 7.19 2.02 -1.69
C THR A 41 7.42 3.11 -0.66
N VAL A 42 7.07 2.81 0.60
CA VAL A 42 7.43 3.69 1.72
C VAL A 42 8.92 3.99 1.70
N SER A 43 9.29 5.20 2.09
CA SER A 43 10.69 5.65 2.11
C SER A 43 11.48 5.11 3.32
N ASP A 44 10.78 4.55 4.30
CA ASP A 44 11.39 4.05 5.52
C ASP A 44 12.19 2.78 5.26
N TYR A 45 13.35 2.67 5.85
CA TYR A 45 14.22 1.49 5.74
C TYR A 45 14.63 1.12 4.30
N CYS A 46 14.81 2.10 3.44
CA CYS A 46 15.25 1.93 2.04
C CYS A 46 16.75 2.25 1.83
N ASN A 47 17.63 1.73 2.69
CA ASN A 47 19.03 2.15 2.75
C ASN A 47 19.99 1.33 1.86
N GLY A 48 19.52 0.66 0.84
CA GLY A 48 20.39 -0.13 -0.04
C GLY A 48 19.62 -0.99 -1.04
N ASP A 49 20.32 -1.93 -1.63
CA ASP A 49 19.72 -2.90 -2.54
C ASP A 49 18.81 -3.86 -1.79
N ILE A 50 17.66 -4.17 -2.37
CA ILE A 50 16.73 -5.15 -1.84
C ILE A 50 17.25 -6.54 -2.14
N ASN A 51 17.46 -7.35 -1.11
CA ASN A 51 17.92 -8.73 -1.21
C ASN A 51 16.79 -9.70 -0.80
N PRO A 52 15.98 -10.21 -1.75
CA PRO A 52 14.93 -11.16 -1.44
C PRO A 52 15.50 -12.50 -1.00
N VAL A 53 14.94 -13.05 0.07
CA VAL A 53 15.27 -14.39 0.58
C VAL A 53 14.06 -15.29 0.40
N VAL A 54 14.26 -16.43 -0.28
CA VAL A 54 13.20 -17.41 -0.51
C VAL A 54 13.36 -18.56 0.49
N THR A 55 12.33 -18.78 1.28
CA THR A 55 12.24 -19.89 2.25
C THR A 55 11.15 -20.85 1.80
N PRO A 56 11.49 -21.96 1.13
CA PRO A 56 10.51 -22.97 0.75
C PRO A 56 10.07 -23.79 1.99
N ASP A 57 8.87 -24.35 1.92
CA ASP A 57 8.32 -25.24 2.94
C ASP A 57 8.47 -24.71 4.37
N TYR A 58 8.10 -23.43 4.58
CA TYR A 58 8.19 -22.77 5.88
C TYR A 58 7.59 -23.63 6.99
N ASP A 59 8.33 -23.84 8.06
CA ASP A 59 7.96 -24.77 9.14
C ASP A 59 6.93 -24.22 10.14
N GLY A 60 6.63 -22.91 10.09
CA GLY A 60 5.69 -22.23 10.98
C GLY A 60 6.33 -21.68 12.26
N GLY A 61 7.67 -21.73 12.38
CA GLY A 61 8.43 -21.22 13.52
C GLY A 61 9.10 -19.86 13.24
N ASP A 62 10.09 -19.56 14.05
CA ASP A 62 10.89 -18.33 13.91
C ASP A 62 11.67 -18.30 12.58
N LEU A 63 11.64 -17.19 11.88
CA LEU A 63 12.33 -16.97 10.63
C LEU A 63 13.38 -15.86 10.78
N LEU A 64 14.65 -16.24 10.69
CA LEU A 64 15.77 -15.29 10.71
C LEU A 64 15.88 -14.58 9.35
N LEU A 65 15.92 -13.25 9.37
CA LEU A 65 16.06 -12.45 8.17
C LEU A 65 17.53 -12.25 7.80
N GLY A 66 18.02 -13.09 6.88
CA GLY A 66 19.40 -13.05 6.41
C GLY A 66 20.40 -13.07 7.57
N ASN A 67 21.35 -12.12 7.54
CA ASN A 67 22.37 -11.94 8.58
C ASN A 67 22.10 -10.69 9.46
N SER A 68 20.92 -10.10 9.38
CA SER A 68 20.57 -8.86 10.11
C SER A 68 20.43 -9.06 11.62
N GLY A 69 20.19 -10.28 12.05
CA GLY A 69 19.82 -10.59 13.45
C GLY A 69 18.34 -10.36 13.76
N LEU A 70 17.56 -9.87 12.80
CA LEU A 70 16.12 -9.72 12.96
C LEU A 70 15.41 -11.06 12.78
N ILE A 71 14.38 -11.28 13.58
CA ILE A 71 13.59 -12.51 13.57
C ILE A 71 12.11 -12.13 13.37
N LEU A 72 11.47 -12.75 12.38
CA LEU A 72 10.03 -12.82 12.29
C LEU A 72 9.54 -14.00 13.11
N SER A 73 8.84 -13.74 14.20
CA SER A 73 8.36 -14.76 15.12
C SER A 73 6.83 -14.84 15.12
N PRO A 74 6.24 -16.04 15.11
CA PRO A 74 4.79 -16.21 15.33
C PRO A 74 4.29 -15.65 16.66
N ASP A 75 5.15 -15.55 17.67
CA ASP A 75 4.81 -14.93 18.95
C ASP A 75 4.52 -13.42 18.80
N THR A 76 5.21 -12.76 17.86
CA THR A 76 4.99 -11.34 17.54
C THR A 76 3.99 -11.16 16.40
N PHE A 77 4.03 -12.04 15.41
CA PHE A 77 3.20 -12.04 14.22
C PHE A 77 2.45 -13.36 14.08
N PRO A 78 1.33 -13.58 14.81
CA PRO A 78 0.62 -14.86 14.87
C PRO A 78 0.18 -15.41 13.50
N HIS A 79 -0.05 -14.54 12.53
CA HIS A 79 -0.38 -14.91 11.16
C HIS A 79 0.68 -15.83 10.53
N LEU A 80 1.97 -15.69 10.87
CA LEU A 80 3.04 -16.53 10.32
C LEU A 80 2.79 -18.03 10.54
N ALA A 81 2.20 -18.41 11.67
CA ALA A 81 1.88 -19.80 11.95
C ALA A 81 0.93 -20.43 10.90
N SER A 82 0.05 -19.62 10.31
CA SER A 82 -0.88 -20.05 9.26
C SER A 82 -0.21 -20.29 7.91
N LEU A 83 1.01 -19.78 7.71
CA LEU A 83 1.78 -19.90 6.48
C LEU A 83 2.66 -21.17 6.42
N LYS A 84 2.55 -22.05 7.41
CA LYS A 84 3.30 -23.31 7.43
C LYS A 84 3.09 -24.12 6.15
N GLY A 85 4.19 -24.62 5.59
CA GLY A 85 4.21 -25.38 4.33
C GLY A 85 4.20 -24.51 3.08
N ARG A 86 4.13 -23.18 3.22
CA ARG A 86 4.19 -22.25 2.08
C ARG A 86 5.62 -21.82 1.81
N THR A 87 5.88 -21.37 0.60
CA THR A 87 7.12 -20.69 0.26
C THR A 87 6.99 -19.22 0.62
N LEU A 88 7.86 -18.73 1.51
CA LEU A 88 7.91 -17.34 1.89
C LEU A 88 9.00 -16.59 1.14
N ILE A 89 8.73 -15.34 0.80
CA ILE A 89 9.71 -14.42 0.26
C ILE A 89 9.80 -13.25 1.22
N THR A 90 10.99 -13.03 1.78
CA THR A 90 11.26 -11.94 2.75
C THR A 90 12.42 -11.08 2.25
N SER A 91 12.64 -9.93 2.86
CA SER A 91 13.93 -9.27 2.74
C SER A 91 14.99 -9.98 3.61
N ASP A 92 16.24 -9.58 3.47
CA ASP A 92 17.33 -10.04 4.34
C ASP A 92 17.37 -9.28 5.69
N GLY A 93 16.41 -8.41 5.96
CA GLY A 93 16.31 -7.59 7.16
C GLY A 93 17.13 -6.29 7.11
N THR A 94 17.79 -5.97 6.00
CA THR A 94 18.52 -4.70 5.84
C THR A 94 17.68 -3.61 5.19
N THR A 95 16.63 -4.00 4.45
CA THR A 95 15.66 -3.11 3.81
C THR A 95 14.25 -3.67 3.95
N ILE A 96 13.24 -2.89 3.58
CA ILE A 96 11.91 -3.44 3.26
C ILE A 96 12.02 -4.36 2.03
N LEU A 97 11.05 -5.26 1.86
CA LEU A 97 10.99 -6.12 0.66
C LEU A 97 10.43 -5.36 -0.56
N GLY A 98 9.49 -4.45 -0.34
CA GLY A 98 8.77 -3.75 -1.41
C GLY A 98 7.77 -4.64 -2.14
N ALA A 99 7.26 -5.70 -1.49
CA ALA A 99 6.18 -6.52 -2.02
C ALA A 99 4.89 -5.71 -2.18
N ASP A 100 4.67 -4.81 -1.29
CA ASP A 100 3.68 -3.74 -1.36
C ASP A 100 4.22 -2.62 -2.27
N ASP A 101 3.68 -2.40 -3.50
CA ASP A 101 2.67 -3.26 -4.14
C ASP A 101 3.22 -3.88 -5.44
N LYS A 102 4.50 -4.23 -5.46
CA LYS A 102 5.09 -4.93 -6.62
C LYS A 102 4.57 -6.36 -6.78
N ALA A 103 3.97 -6.92 -5.72
CA ALA A 103 3.26 -8.19 -5.79
C ALA A 103 2.03 -8.05 -6.70
N GLY A 104 1.18 -7.05 -6.49
CA GLY A 104 0.03 -6.77 -7.35
C GLY A 104 0.43 -6.52 -8.81
N ILE A 105 1.53 -5.80 -9.04
CA ILE A 105 2.08 -5.65 -10.40
C ILE A 105 2.43 -7.02 -11.00
N ALA A 106 3.10 -7.88 -10.25
CA ALA A 106 3.50 -9.20 -10.73
C ALA A 106 2.29 -10.11 -10.99
N GLU A 107 1.29 -10.06 -10.15
CA GLU A 107 0.02 -10.81 -10.29
C GLU A 107 -0.73 -10.39 -11.55
N ILE A 108 -0.91 -9.07 -11.76
CA ILE A 108 -1.57 -8.52 -12.96
C ILE A 108 -0.83 -8.96 -14.24
N LEU A 109 0.48 -8.83 -14.26
CA LEU A 109 1.27 -9.20 -15.43
C LEU A 109 1.25 -10.71 -15.68
N THR A 110 1.33 -11.53 -14.64
CA THR A 110 1.24 -12.98 -14.75
C THR A 110 -0.13 -13.43 -15.23
N MET A 111 -1.21 -12.80 -14.75
CA MET A 111 -2.56 -13.04 -15.23
C MET A 111 -2.67 -12.77 -16.74
N ILE A 112 -2.15 -11.64 -17.21
CA ILE A 112 -2.18 -11.27 -18.63
C ILE A 112 -1.38 -12.27 -19.48
N GLU A 113 -0.20 -12.65 -19.02
CA GLU A 113 0.62 -13.67 -19.71
C GLU A 113 -0.12 -15.02 -19.78
N TYR A 114 -0.73 -15.44 -18.69
CA TYR A 114 -1.48 -16.68 -18.62
C TYR A 114 -2.71 -16.70 -19.56
N ILE A 115 -3.50 -15.63 -19.54
CA ILE A 115 -4.68 -15.47 -20.40
C ILE A 115 -4.25 -15.51 -21.87
N THR A 116 -3.20 -14.77 -22.22
CA THR A 116 -2.70 -14.70 -23.61
C THR A 116 -2.11 -16.02 -24.08
N ALA A 117 -1.27 -16.64 -23.26
CA ALA A 117 -0.61 -17.90 -23.62
C ALA A 117 -1.59 -19.08 -23.80
N ASN A 118 -2.68 -19.07 -23.04
CA ASN A 118 -3.69 -20.14 -23.07
C ASN A 118 -4.91 -19.79 -23.95
N ASN A 119 -4.90 -18.65 -24.65
CA ASN A 119 -6.01 -18.17 -25.46
C ASN A 119 -7.36 -18.18 -24.72
N ILE A 120 -7.36 -17.72 -23.47
CA ILE A 120 -8.56 -17.64 -22.65
C ILE A 120 -9.42 -16.49 -23.14
N GLU A 121 -10.71 -16.73 -23.36
CA GLU A 121 -11.66 -15.69 -23.75
C GLU A 121 -11.88 -14.69 -22.60
N HIS A 122 -11.82 -13.38 -22.93
CA HIS A 122 -11.92 -12.32 -21.93
C HIS A 122 -12.54 -11.04 -22.53
N PRO A 123 -13.22 -10.21 -21.74
CA PRO A 123 -13.58 -8.85 -22.13
C PRO A 123 -12.31 -7.99 -22.26
N ALA A 124 -12.46 -6.73 -22.62
CA ALA A 124 -11.31 -5.81 -22.59
C ALA A 124 -10.76 -5.70 -21.16
N ILE A 125 -9.44 -5.84 -21.00
CA ILE A 125 -8.77 -5.71 -19.72
C ILE A 125 -7.92 -4.43 -19.77
N CYS A 126 -8.15 -3.53 -18.82
CA CYS A 126 -7.40 -2.31 -18.64
C CYS A 126 -6.44 -2.46 -17.44
N VAL A 127 -5.25 -1.91 -17.56
CA VAL A 127 -4.25 -1.96 -16.48
C VAL A 127 -3.73 -0.57 -16.23
N ALA A 128 -3.55 -0.22 -14.97
CA ALA A 128 -2.84 0.98 -14.59
C ALA A 128 -1.83 0.68 -13.48
N PHE A 129 -0.62 1.25 -13.62
CA PHE A 129 0.34 1.28 -12.53
C PHE A 129 0.56 2.73 -12.12
N THR A 130 0.40 2.99 -10.82
CA THR A 130 0.36 4.33 -10.24
C THR A 130 1.61 4.63 -9.41
N PRO A 131 2.06 5.88 -9.34
CA PRO A 131 3.02 6.35 -8.37
C PRO A 131 2.30 6.89 -7.12
N ASP A 132 3.07 7.24 -6.09
CA ASP A 132 2.69 8.12 -4.97
C ASP A 132 1.48 7.63 -4.14
N GLU A 133 1.20 6.31 -4.15
CA GLU A 133 0.16 5.70 -3.31
C GLU A 133 0.50 5.87 -1.84
N GLU A 134 1.72 5.56 -1.45
CA GLU A 134 2.24 5.55 -0.07
C GLU A 134 2.24 6.94 0.61
N ILE A 135 2.05 7.98 -0.16
CA ILE A 135 1.87 9.35 0.35
C ILE A 135 0.45 9.87 0.16
N GLY A 136 -0.49 9.00 -0.25
CA GLY A 136 -1.90 9.32 -0.45
C GLY A 136 -2.19 10.17 -1.68
N MET A 137 -1.29 10.24 -2.66
CA MET A 137 -1.43 11.05 -3.87
C MET A 137 -1.58 10.21 -5.16
N GLY A 138 -1.72 8.91 -5.04
CA GLY A 138 -1.80 7.98 -6.16
C GLY A 138 -2.94 8.25 -7.15
N THR A 139 -3.95 9.02 -6.78
CA THR A 139 -5.09 9.36 -7.65
C THR A 139 -5.04 10.77 -8.22
N GLU A 140 -4.11 11.63 -7.79
CA GLU A 140 -4.12 13.08 -8.10
C GLU A 140 -4.12 13.37 -9.61
N HIS A 141 -3.35 12.59 -10.38
CA HIS A 141 -3.24 12.74 -11.82
C HIS A 141 -3.72 11.50 -12.59
N PHE A 142 -4.53 10.66 -11.95
CA PHE A 142 -5.06 9.46 -12.58
C PHE A 142 -6.07 9.83 -13.68
N ASP A 143 -5.80 9.40 -14.91
CA ASP A 143 -6.63 9.68 -16.09
C ASP A 143 -7.69 8.57 -16.24
N VAL A 144 -8.83 8.77 -15.61
CA VAL A 144 -9.96 7.80 -15.60
C VAL A 144 -10.48 7.53 -17.01
N GLU A 145 -10.59 8.57 -17.85
CA GLU A 145 -11.07 8.42 -19.23
C GLU A 145 -10.12 7.55 -20.07
N ARG A 146 -8.82 7.78 -19.87
CA ARG A 146 -7.80 6.99 -20.56
C ARG A 146 -7.73 5.56 -20.04
N PHE A 147 -7.84 5.36 -18.76
CA PHE A 147 -7.90 4.02 -18.17
C PHE A 147 -9.05 3.22 -18.78
N GLY A 148 -10.22 3.84 -18.92
CA GLY A 148 -11.32 3.38 -19.73
C GLY A 148 -11.90 2.03 -19.34
N ALA A 149 -11.81 1.64 -18.06
CA ALA A 149 -12.48 0.48 -17.52
C ALA A 149 -13.88 0.85 -17.03
N ASP A 150 -14.85 -0.04 -17.22
CA ASP A 150 -16.21 0.13 -16.68
C ASP A 150 -16.22 -0.05 -15.15
N TYR A 151 -15.39 -0.93 -14.63
CA TYR A 151 -15.10 -1.11 -13.20
C TYR A 151 -13.69 -1.67 -13.02
N ALA A 152 -13.12 -1.48 -11.83
CA ALA A 152 -11.76 -1.90 -11.57
C ALA A 152 -11.56 -2.44 -10.15
N TYR A 153 -10.48 -3.21 -10.00
CA TYR A 153 -9.95 -3.66 -8.73
C TYR A 153 -8.54 -3.09 -8.55
N THR A 154 -8.26 -2.58 -7.37
CA THR A 154 -6.89 -2.36 -6.92
C THR A 154 -6.37 -3.66 -6.34
N VAL A 155 -5.23 -4.14 -6.84
CA VAL A 155 -4.62 -5.40 -6.42
C VAL A 155 -3.53 -5.08 -5.41
N ASP A 156 -3.95 -4.74 -4.21
CA ASP A 156 -3.14 -4.20 -3.12
C ASP A 156 -3.74 -4.68 -1.79
N GLY A 157 -4.06 -5.97 -1.77
CA GLY A 157 -4.75 -6.61 -0.66
C GLY A 157 -3.78 -7.18 0.37
N ASP A 158 -4.27 -7.32 1.59
CA ASP A 158 -3.53 -7.81 2.74
C ASP A 158 -3.64 -9.34 2.88
N THR A 159 -4.83 -9.88 2.72
CA THR A 159 -5.12 -11.29 2.91
C THR A 159 -5.52 -11.98 1.61
N GLU A 160 -4.88 -13.13 1.32
CA GLU A 160 -5.18 -13.93 0.14
C GLU A 160 -6.68 -14.32 0.07
N GLY A 161 -7.31 -13.99 -1.06
CA GLY A 161 -8.72 -14.30 -1.33
C GLY A 161 -9.71 -13.31 -0.75
N GLU A 162 -9.26 -12.24 -0.12
CA GLU A 162 -10.11 -11.15 0.36
C GLU A 162 -10.48 -10.19 -0.76
N ILE A 163 -11.71 -9.72 -0.76
CA ILE A 163 -12.19 -8.63 -1.60
C ILE A 163 -12.81 -7.57 -0.71
N GLN A 164 -12.21 -6.39 -0.68
CA GLN A 164 -12.72 -5.22 0.02
C GLN A 164 -13.52 -4.37 -0.97
N TYR A 165 -14.77 -4.06 -0.63
CA TYR A 165 -15.68 -3.27 -1.47
C TYR A 165 -16.27 -2.07 -0.74
N GLU A 166 -15.78 -1.79 0.45
CA GLU A 166 -16.13 -0.64 1.27
C GLU A 166 -14.92 0.31 1.40
N ASN A 167 -15.19 1.58 1.57
CA ASN A 167 -14.20 2.59 1.86
C ASN A 167 -14.58 3.39 3.10
N PHE A 168 -13.69 4.25 3.56
CA PHE A 168 -13.92 5.12 4.71
C PHE A 168 -13.63 6.57 4.34
N ASN A 169 -14.17 7.48 5.14
CA ASN A 169 -13.86 8.90 5.01
C ASN A 169 -12.68 9.23 5.93
N ALA A 170 -11.72 9.96 5.40
CA ALA A 170 -10.56 10.44 6.13
C ALA A 170 -10.38 11.94 5.93
N ALA A 171 -9.84 12.59 6.96
CA ALA A 171 -9.43 14.00 6.88
C ALA A 171 -8.15 14.20 7.68
N LYS A 172 -7.27 15.06 7.18
CA LYS A 172 -6.07 15.52 7.89
C LYS A 172 -6.32 16.93 8.43
N ALA A 173 -6.01 17.14 9.70
CA ALA A 173 -5.98 18.46 10.31
C ALA A 173 -4.57 18.79 10.79
N GLU A 174 -4.08 19.95 10.43
CA GLU A 174 -2.78 20.45 10.88
C GLU A 174 -2.98 21.65 11.81
N TYR A 175 -2.43 21.56 13.01
CA TYR A 175 -2.49 22.61 14.02
C TYR A 175 -1.10 23.20 14.23
N VAL A 176 -0.95 24.49 13.94
CA VAL A 176 0.28 25.23 14.21
C VAL A 176 0.14 25.97 15.53
N VAL A 177 0.77 25.46 16.58
CA VAL A 177 0.74 26.06 17.91
C VAL A 177 1.93 27.02 18.07
N LYS A 178 1.64 28.30 18.29
CA LYS A 178 2.65 29.33 18.52
C LYS A 178 2.71 29.67 20.00
N GLY A 179 3.83 29.38 20.64
CA GLY A 179 4.09 29.76 22.03
C GLY A 179 4.82 31.10 22.16
N PHE A 180 5.11 31.46 23.39
CA PHE A 180 5.94 32.62 23.75
C PHE A 180 7.09 32.14 24.64
N ASN A 181 8.30 32.13 24.10
CA ASN A 181 9.47 31.63 24.80
C ASN A 181 10.21 32.77 25.52
N VAL A 182 10.56 32.55 26.79
CA VAL A 182 11.39 33.40 27.62
C VAL A 182 12.36 32.57 28.43
N HIS A 183 13.37 33.21 29.01
CA HIS A 183 14.33 32.49 29.85
C HIS A 183 13.61 31.82 31.04
N PRO A 184 13.87 30.52 31.34
CA PRO A 184 13.17 29.79 32.38
C PRO A 184 13.16 30.48 33.77
N GLY A 185 14.27 31.15 34.13
CA GLY A 185 14.38 31.84 35.41
C GLY A 185 13.46 33.08 35.57
N SER A 186 12.85 33.56 34.47
CA SER A 186 11.91 34.70 34.45
C SER A 186 10.60 34.38 33.73
N SER A 187 10.27 33.09 33.63
CA SER A 187 9.15 32.60 32.82
C SER A 187 7.80 32.60 33.54
N LYS A 188 7.77 32.81 34.84
CA LYS A 188 6.54 32.78 35.62
C LYS A 188 5.53 33.77 35.07
N ASP A 189 4.32 33.28 34.84
CA ASP A 189 3.15 34.06 34.34
C ASP A 189 3.38 34.73 32.95
N THR A 190 4.47 34.30 32.23
CA THR A 190 4.85 34.93 30.96
C THR A 190 5.04 33.90 29.84
N MET A 191 5.73 32.78 30.12
CA MET A 191 6.02 31.75 29.09
C MET A 191 4.76 31.02 28.67
N ILE A 192 4.59 30.83 27.36
CA ILE A 192 3.62 29.92 26.79
C ILE A 192 4.40 28.80 26.07
N ASN A 193 4.42 27.63 26.64
CA ASN A 193 5.09 26.49 26.05
C ASN A 193 4.16 25.82 25.00
N ALA A 194 4.51 25.96 23.73
CA ALA A 194 3.72 25.43 22.61
C ALA A 194 3.52 23.93 22.69
N SER A 195 4.52 23.17 23.15
CA SER A 195 4.41 21.72 23.29
C SER A 195 3.37 21.31 24.34
N LEU A 196 3.30 22.03 25.46
CA LEU A 196 2.28 21.78 26.48
C LEU A 196 0.88 22.10 25.97
N VAL A 197 0.72 23.20 25.24
CA VAL A 197 -0.56 23.54 24.59
C VAL A 197 -0.96 22.49 23.56
N ALA A 198 -0.03 21.99 22.76
CA ALA A 198 -0.31 20.91 21.82
C ALA A 198 -0.78 19.63 22.53
N MET A 199 -0.16 19.28 23.67
CA MET A 199 -0.61 18.15 24.51
C MET A 199 -2.02 18.38 25.08
N GLU A 200 -2.34 19.61 25.48
CA GLU A 200 -3.69 19.97 25.94
C GLU A 200 -4.72 19.81 24.82
N ILE A 201 -4.40 20.23 23.59
CA ILE A 201 -5.25 20.01 22.42
C ILE A 201 -5.50 18.53 22.20
N ASN A 202 -4.44 17.70 22.23
CA ASN A 202 -4.58 16.26 22.09
C ASN A 202 -5.47 15.65 23.20
N ASN A 203 -5.34 16.13 24.43
CA ASN A 203 -6.16 15.65 25.56
C ASN A 203 -7.64 16.06 25.46
N CYS A 204 -8.00 16.98 24.56
CA CYS A 204 -9.40 17.28 24.28
C CYS A 204 -10.05 16.28 23.33
N LEU A 205 -9.27 15.44 22.65
CA LEU A 205 -9.81 14.37 21.79
C LEU A 205 -10.30 13.20 22.66
N PRO A 206 -11.32 12.45 22.19
CA PRO A 206 -11.79 11.26 22.91
C PRO A 206 -10.69 10.21 23.07
N ALA A 207 -10.36 9.88 24.30
CA ALA A 207 -9.21 9.02 24.61
C ALA A 207 -9.32 7.58 24.06
N MET A 208 -10.55 7.11 23.80
CA MET A 208 -10.80 5.75 23.30
C MET A 208 -10.98 5.70 21.78
N GLU A 209 -11.09 6.85 21.12
CA GLU A 209 -11.19 6.93 19.65
C GLU A 209 -9.79 7.02 19.02
N ILE A 210 -8.97 6.01 19.24
CA ILE A 210 -7.62 5.88 18.70
C ILE A 210 -7.45 4.51 18.02
N PRO A 211 -6.52 4.34 17.06
CA PRO A 211 -6.43 3.12 16.25
C PRO A 211 -6.34 1.81 17.03
N ARG A 212 -5.68 1.80 18.19
CA ARG A 212 -5.50 0.58 19.00
C ARG A 212 -6.71 0.21 19.86
N GLU A 213 -7.70 1.09 19.98
CA GLU A 213 -8.87 0.89 20.85
C GLU A 213 -10.18 0.81 20.04
N THR A 214 -10.09 0.93 18.71
CA THR A 214 -11.25 0.92 17.80
C THR A 214 -11.19 -0.25 16.84
N GLU A 215 -12.37 -0.73 16.43
CA GLU A 215 -12.52 -1.83 15.48
C GLU A 215 -13.73 -1.62 14.54
N ASN A 216 -13.82 -2.41 13.49
CA ASN A 216 -14.91 -2.42 12.51
C ASN A 216 -15.21 -1.02 11.92
N TYR A 217 -16.40 -0.48 12.16
CA TYR A 217 -16.85 0.82 11.64
C TYR A 217 -16.65 1.99 12.61
N GLU A 218 -15.89 1.80 13.67
CA GLU A 218 -15.61 2.85 14.64
C GLU A 218 -14.60 3.86 14.06
N GLY A 219 -14.90 5.14 14.22
CA GLY A 219 -13.99 6.21 13.83
C GLY A 219 -12.89 6.43 14.85
N PHE A 220 -11.75 6.96 14.42
CA PHE A 220 -10.64 7.25 15.30
C PHE A 220 -9.89 8.54 14.92
N TYR A 221 -9.13 9.06 15.86
CA TYR A 221 -8.14 10.12 15.67
C TYR A 221 -6.73 9.54 15.76
N HIS A 222 -5.92 9.78 14.74
CA HIS A 222 -4.54 9.33 14.70
C HIS A 222 -3.60 10.53 14.74
N LEU A 223 -2.89 10.71 15.85
CA LEU A 223 -1.82 11.71 15.95
C LEU A 223 -0.59 11.17 15.20
N ILE A 224 -0.20 11.86 14.14
CA ILE A 224 0.86 11.40 13.24
C ILE A 224 2.22 12.03 13.60
N SER A 225 2.26 13.33 14.01
CA SER A 225 3.50 14.06 14.29
C SER A 225 3.28 15.22 15.24
#